data_eeb7be1bb1244f8e71a24c5b90be0367
#
_entry.id   eeb7be1bb1244f8e71a24c5b90be0367
#
_cell.length_a   1.000
_cell.length_b   1.000
_cell.length_c   1.000
_cell.angle_alpha   90.00
_cell.angle_beta   90.00
_cell.angle_gamma   90.00
#
_symmetry.space_group_name_H-M   'P 1'
#
loop_
_entity.id
_entity.type
_entity.pdbx_description
1 polymer ?
#
loop_
_entity_poly.entity_id
_entity_poly.type
_entity_poly.pdbx_seq_one_letter_code
_entity_poly.pdbx_strand_id
1 'polypeptide(L)'
;MKDRVIRYAIIGAGMGAETHAVELPHVKGALLEAVYARSPEKAEAFRARYGANKAYSDRDALLADPEIDAVIIVTPNGLHRDFAIAAARAKKHVVVEKPLEITASRAREIVTACREEGVSLFLIYQMRYTEAARKLKAAVEAGELGRIMLVNVIDNEYRAPEYYSRDAWRGTREFEGGGCLMTQTTHLLDLAQFLAGPVDSAFAHVTTALHDIETEDLAVATLKFANGALGVMSSSTAAFPAQRHMLTVIGTKGTMTINGEYDQIVFAGTDEDGITIDTPEGFSFGDTADPRTFPTLRHRTQLQEITDSFHEGKPGAENVADYLEALYLTDAIYLSSAEGRAVGLEEFGRDADRVQAIEPA
;
A
#
# COMPACT_ATOMS: atom_id res chain seq x y z
N MET A 1 29.82 -3.80 0.93
CA MET A 1 28.97 -4.27 -0.19
C MET A 1 28.36 -3.11 -1.00
N LYS A 2 28.90 -1.89 -0.90
CA LYS A 2 28.29 -0.66 -1.49
C LYS A 2 28.23 -0.61 -3.03
N ASP A 3 28.90 -1.52 -3.75
CA ASP A 3 29.00 -1.48 -5.22
C ASP A 3 28.33 -2.69 -5.92
N ARG A 4 27.61 -3.56 -5.17
CA ARG A 4 26.92 -4.70 -5.77
C ARG A 4 25.56 -4.25 -6.31
N VAL A 5 25.29 -4.52 -7.60
CA VAL A 5 23.95 -4.31 -8.19
C VAL A 5 22.98 -5.35 -7.62
N ILE A 6 21.85 -4.90 -7.10
CA ILE A 6 20.71 -5.74 -6.67
C ILE A 6 19.90 -6.12 -7.90
N ARG A 7 19.77 -7.41 -8.16
CA ARG A 7 19.08 -7.97 -9.32
C ARG A 7 17.66 -8.37 -8.95
N TYR A 8 16.71 -7.64 -9.47
CA TYR A 8 15.30 -7.83 -9.21
C TYR A 8 14.62 -8.71 -10.25
N ALA A 9 13.74 -9.57 -9.80
CA ALA A 9 12.74 -10.20 -10.66
C ALA A 9 11.35 -9.68 -10.35
N ILE A 10 10.55 -9.33 -11.36
CA ILE A 10 9.15 -8.96 -11.20
C ILE A 10 8.28 -10.20 -11.40
N ILE A 11 7.45 -10.52 -10.41
CA ILE A 11 6.48 -11.62 -10.45
C ILE A 11 5.10 -11.04 -10.74
N GLY A 12 4.67 -11.15 -12.00
CA GLY A 12 3.50 -10.53 -12.59
C GLY A 12 3.86 -9.75 -13.85
N ALA A 13 2.92 -9.60 -14.77
CA ALA A 13 3.09 -8.85 -16.02
C ALA A 13 1.83 -8.02 -16.33
N GLY A 14 1.21 -7.48 -15.27
CA GLY A 14 0.08 -6.58 -15.33
C GLY A 14 0.50 -5.11 -15.20
N MET A 15 -0.49 -4.22 -15.11
CA MET A 15 -0.29 -2.77 -15.02
C MET A 15 0.62 -2.35 -13.85
N GLY A 16 0.45 -2.91 -12.66
CA GLY A 16 1.34 -2.60 -11.53
C GLY A 16 2.80 -3.01 -11.79
N ALA A 17 3.02 -4.14 -12.48
CA ALA A 17 4.35 -4.59 -12.87
C ALA A 17 5.03 -3.63 -13.87
N GLU A 18 4.24 -3.00 -14.76
CA GLU A 18 4.74 -1.99 -15.71
C GLU A 18 5.34 -0.79 -14.97
N THR A 19 4.70 -0.34 -13.88
CA THR A 19 5.21 0.76 -13.05
C THR A 19 6.60 0.46 -12.50
N HIS A 20 6.79 -0.72 -11.90
CA HIS A 20 8.10 -1.12 -11.38
C HIS A 20 9.13 -1.30 -12.49
N ALA A 21 8.76 -1.89 -13.62
CA ALA A 21 9.66 -2.10 -14.74
C ALA A 21 10.15 -0.78 -15.38
N VAL A 22 9.30 0.23 -15.41
CA VAL A 22 9.67 1.58 -15.88
C VAL A 22 10.61 2.28 -14.89
N GLU A 23 10.39 2.11 -13.59
CA GLU A 23 11.14 2.84 -12.57
C GLU A 23 12.48 2.19 -12.18
N LEU A 24 12.60 0.86 -12.20
CA LEU A 24 13.83 0.14 -11.83
C LEU A 24 15.09 0.61 -12.58
N PRO A 25 15.07 0.89 -13.89
CA PRO A 25 16.26 1.39 -14.60
C PRO A 25 16.76 2.75 -14.10
N HIS A 26 15.94 3.49 -13.35
CA HIS A 26 16.27 4.78 -12.78
C HIS A 26 16.71 4.69 -11.30
N VAL A 27 16.71 3.50 -10.72
CA VAL A 27 17.15 3.23 -9.35
C VAL A 27 18.63 2.89 -9.37
N LYS A 28 19.44 3.65 -8.63
CA LYS A 28 20.87 3.40 -8.53
C LYS A 28 21.16 2.08 -7.81
N GLY A 29 21.98 1.25 -8.41
CA GLY A 29 22.34 -0.04 -7.81
C GLY A 29 21.28 -1.12 -7.97
N ALA A 30 20.24 -0.92 -8.79
CA ALA A 30 19.23 -1.91 -9.14
C ALA A 30 19.30 -2.32 -10.61
N LEU A 31 18.87 -3.54 -10.91
CA LEU A 31 18.76 -4.09 -12.26
C LEU A 31 17.48 -4.94 -12.38
N LEU A 32 16.70 -4.74 -13.42
CA LEU A 32 15.62 -5.64 -13.78
C LEU A 32 16.21 -6.88 -14.47
N GLU A 33 16.47 -7.93 -13.70
CA GLU A 33 17.06 -9.17 -14.19
C GLU A 33 16.03 -10.07 -14.88
N ALA A 34 14.84 -10.23 -14.27
CA ALA A 34 13.88 -11.19 -14.76
C ALA A 34 12.43 -10.73 -14.61
N VAL A 35 11.55 -11.35 -15.39
CA VAL A 35 10.11 -11.25 -15.22
C VAL A 35 9.49 -12.66 -15.23
N TYR A 36 8.44 -12.83 -14.41
CA TYR A 36 7.61 -14.02 -14.42
C TYR A 36 6.18 -13.69 -14.83
N ALA A 37 5.62 -14.48 -15.73
CA ALA A 37 4.18 -14.53 -15.98
C ALA A 37 3.76 -15.99 -16.27
N ARG A 38 2.51 -16.36 -15.93
CA ARG A 38 1.97 -17.72 -16.18
C ARG A 38 2.00 -18.13 -17.65
N SER A 39 1.85 -17.15 -18.57
CA SER A 39 1.97 -17.39 -20.02
C SER A 39 3.39 -17.07 -20.45
N PRO A 40 4.11 -18.00 -21.12
CA PRO A 40 5.42 -17.75 -21.69
C PRO A 40 5.43 -16.53 -22.64
N GLU A 41 4.37 -16.39 -23.46
CA GLU A 41 4.23 -15.30 -24.43
C GLU A 41 4.13 -13.95 -23.72
N LYS A 42 3.36 -13.88 -22.61
CA LYS A 42 3.25 -12.66 -21.80
C LYS A 42 4.56 -12.33 -21.11
N ALA A 43 5.26 -13.32 -20.57
CA ALA A 43 6.57 -13.11 -19.95
C ALA A 43 7.58 -12.56 -20.95
N GLU A 44 7.64 -13.16 -22.15
CA GLU A 44 8.57 -12.74 -23.19
C GLU A 44 8.22 -11.36 -23.76
N ALA A 45 6.94 -11.06 -23.98
CA ALA A 45 6.49 -9.74 -24.42
C ALA A 45 6.83 -8.64 -23.41
N PHE A 46 6.66 -8.93 -22.11
CA PHE A 46 7.03 -8.00 -21.04
C PHE A 46 8.56 -7.80 -20.98
N ARG A 47 9.33 -8.91 -21.04
CA ARG A 47 10.79 -8.86 -21.10
C ARG A 47 11.28 -7.98 -22.24
N ALA A 48 10.76 -8.20 -23.45
CA ALA A 48 11.16 -7.45 -24.63
C ALA A 48 10.81 -5.96 -24.54
N ARG A 49 9.64 -5.64 -23.95
CA ARG A 49 9.16 -4.27 -23.81
C ARG A 49 9.94 -3.45 -22.79
N TYR A 50 10.31 -4.06 -21.66
CA TYR A 50 10.90 -3.35 -20.52
C TYR A 50 12.39 -3.66 -20.31
N GLY A 51 12.99 -4.47 -21.15
CA GLY A 51 14.44 -4.71 -21.16
C GLY A 51 14.94 -5.62 -20.03
N ALA A 52 14.07 -6.49 -19.47
CA ALA A 52 14.55 -7.52 -18.56
C ALA A 52 15.49 -8.51 -19.29
N ASN A 53 16.48 -9.06 -18.60
CA ASN A 53 17.43 -10.00 -19.19
C ASN A 53 16.77 -11.36 -19.47
N LYS A 54 15.87 -11.82 -18.58
CA LYS A 54 15.26 -13.15 -18.61
C LYS A 54 13.75 -13.10 -18.48
N ALA A 55 13.07 -14.09 -19.05
CA ALA A 55 11.64 -14.33 -18.91
C ALA A 55 11.39 -15.76 -18.40
N TYR A 56 10.49 -15.90 -17.44
CA TYR A 56 10.11 -17.17 -16.84
C TYR A 56 8.60 -17.37 -16.88
N SER A 57 8.17 -18.61 -17.14
CA SER A 57 6.78 -19.07 -16.94
C SER A 57 6.69 -20.18 -15.89
N ASP A 58 7.83 -20.65 -15.41
CA ASP A 58 7.96 -21.55 -14.26
C ASP A 58 8.50 -20.75 -13.07
N ARG A 59 7.70 -20.71 -11.99
CA ARG A 59 8.04 -19.98 -10.75
C ARG A 59 9.29 -20.58 -10.08
N ASP A 60 9.37 -21.90 -10.03
CA ASP A 60 10.44 -22.57 -9.30
C ASP A 60 11.77 -22.43 -10.05
N ALA A 61 11.73 -22.40 -11.39
CA ALA A 61 12.89 -22.08 -12.21
C ALA A 61 13.39 -20.64 -11.99
N LEU A 62 12.46 -19.66 -11.88
CA LEU A 62 12.84 -18.28 -11.54
C LEU A 62 13.47 -18.20 -10.15
N LEU A 63 12.87 -18.84 -9.15
CA LEU A 63 13.34 -18.78 -7.77
C LEU A 63 14.67 -19.52 -7.56
N ALA A 64 14.96 -20.52 -8.37
CA ALA A 64 16.24 -21.25 -8.37
C ALA A 64 17.39 -20.47 -9.04
N ASP A 65 17.11 -19.39 -9.78
CA ASP A 65 18.15 -18.61 -10.46
C ASP A 65 19.04 -17.86 -9.45
N PRO A 66 20.36 -18.19 -9.38
CA PRO A 66 21.29 -17.54 -8.46
C PRO A 66 21.58 -16.07 -8.80
N GLU A 67 21.24 -15.61 -9.99
CA GLU A 67 21.41 -14.22 -10.41
C GLU A 67 20.27 -13.30 -9.95
N ILE A 68 19.24 -13.82 -9.27
CA ILE A 68 18.17 -13.03 -8.69
C ILE A 68 18.43 -12.84 -7.20
N ASP A 69 18.50 -11.59 -6.73
CA ASP A 69 18.69 -11.23 -5.33
C ASP A 69 17.33 -10.99 -4.62
N ALA A 70 16.40 -10.32 -5.30
CA ALA A 70 15.11 -9.93 -4.76
C ALA A 70 13.98 -10.13 -5.77
N VAL A 71 12.77 -10.35 -5.27
CA VAL A 71 11.57 -10.40 -6.10
C VAL A 71 10.62 -9.25 -5.75
N ILE A 72 9.94 -8.70 -6.76
CA ILE A 72 8.83 -7.75 -6.60
C ILE A 72 7.56 -8.48 -7.03
N ILE A 73 6.68 -8.74 -6.07
CA ILE A 73 5.44 -9.51 -6.27
C ILE A 73 4.31 -8.54 -6.61
N VAL A 74 3.75 -8.67 -7.81
CA VAL A 74 2.70 -7.82 -8.38
C VAL A 74 1.63 -8.69 -9.03
N THR A 75 1.24 -9.73 -8.33
CA THR A 75 0.15 -10.65 -8.72
C THR A 75 -1.19 -10.16 -8.16
N PRO A 76 -2.33 -10.82 -8.46
CA PRO A 76 -3.53 -10.62 -7.67
C PRO A 76 -3.29 -10.83 -6.17
N ASN A 77 -3.94 -10.03 -5.31
CA ASN A 77 -3.65 -9.93 -3.89
C ASN A 77 -3.61 -11.28 -3.16
N GLY A 78 -4.61 -12.15 -3.41
CA GLY A 78 -4.72 -13.47 -2.78
C GLY A 78 -3.63 -14.48 -3.17
N LEU A 79 -2.75 -14.11 -4.11
CA LEU A 79 -1.60 -14.92 -4.50
C LEU A 79 -0.28 -14.44 -3.88
N HIS A 80 -0.26 -13.29 -3.21
CA HIS A 80 0.96 -12.70 -2.65
C HIS A 80 1.65 -13.66 -1.68
N ARG A 81 0.88 -14.30 -0.77
CA ARG A 81 1.40 -15.24 0.21
C ARG A 81 2.20 -16.37 -0.41
N ASP A 82 1.64 -17.03 -1.40
CA ASP A 82 2.24 -18.25 -1.96
C ASP A 82 3.54 -17.93 -2.71
N PHE A 83 3.59 -16.77 -3.40
CA PHE A 83 4.82 -16.31 -4.03
C PHE A 83 5.85 -15.81 -3.02
N ALA A 84 5.43 -15.05 -2.00
CA ALA A 84 6.33 -14.49 -1.00
C ALA A 84 6.99 -15.58 -0.16
N ILE A 85 6.21 -16.58 0.32
CA ILE A 85 6.75 -17.71 1.08
C ILE A 85 7.71 -18.55 0.23
N ALA A 86 7.37 -18.81 -1.05
CA ALA A 86 8.25 -19.55 -1.94
C ALA A 86 9.58 -18.79 -2.19
N ALA A 87 9.51 -17.48 -2.39
CA ALA A 87 10.68 -16.62 -2.56
C ALA A 87 11.57 -16.59 -1.30
N ALA A 88 10.96 -16.43 -0.13
CA ALA A 88 11.67 -16.46 1.14
C ALA A 88 12.44 -17.78 1.33
N ARG A 89 11.78 -18.92 1.11
CA ARG A 89 12.41 -20.26 1.18
C ARG A 89 13.56 -20.44 0.16
N ALA A 90 13.46 -19.78 -0.98
CA ALA A 90 14.55 -19.73 -1.98
C ALA A 90 15.62 -18.69 -1.64
N LYS A 91 15.58 -18.08 -0.43
CA LYS A 91 16.53 -17.07 0.04
C LYS A 91 16.56 -15.80 -0.80
N LYS A 92 15.45 -15.47 -1.46
CA LYS A 92 15.27 -14.19 -2.16
C LYS A 92 14.65 -13.17 -1.21
N HIS A 93 15.16 -11.93 -1.22
CA HIS A 93 14.47 -10.81 -0.56
C HIS A 93 13.13 -10.56 -1.22
N VAL A 94 12.15 -10.12 -0.45
CA VAL A 94 10.76 -10.04 -0.88
C VAL A 94 10.29 -8.59 -0.82
N VAL A 95 9.81 -8.08 -1.94
CA VAL A 95 9.08 -6.82 -2.05
C VAL A 95 7.67 -7.16 -2.55
N VAL A 96 6.64 -6.71 -1.87
CA VAL A 96 5.25 -7.02 -2.22
C VAL A 96 4.50 -5.73 -2.53
N GLU A 97 3.71 -5.74 -3.60
CA GLU A 97 2.72 -4.69 -3.84
C GLU A 97 1.62 -4.71 -2.77
N LYS A 98 1.04 -3.55 -2.55
CA LYS A 98 -0.08 -3.44 -1.61
C LYS A 98 -1.39 -4.04 -2.21
N PRO A 99 -2.24 -4.60 -1.35
CA PRO A 99 -2.01 -4.92 0.07
C PRO A 99 -1.01 -6.07 0.23
N LEU A 100 -0.44 -6.24 1.43
CA LEU A 100 0.51 -7.36 1.65
C LEU A 100 -0.15 -8.72 1.36
N GLU A 101 -1.42 -8.86 1.72
CA GLU A 101 -2.28 -10.02 1.45
C GLU A 101 -3.75 -9.62 1.62
N ILE A 102 -4.69 -10.56 1.43
CA ILE A 102 -6.13 -10.30 1.55
C ILE A 102 -6.66 -10.35 2.99
N THR A 103 -5.88 -10.82 3.96
CA THR A 103 -6.18 -10.77 5.39
C THR A 103 -4.91 -10.62 6.21
N ALA A 104 -5.00 -10.03 7.40
CA ALA A 104 -3.87 -9.91 8.32
C ALA A 104 -3.30 -11.27 8.74
N SER A 105 -4.16 -12.30 8.90
CA SER A 105 -3.71 -13.66 9.23
C SER A 105 -2.78 -14.24 8.15
N ARG A 106 -3.15 -14.13 6.89
CA ARG A 106 -2.33 -14.61 5.77
C ARG A 106 -1.06 -13.77 5.58
N ALA A 107 -1.14 -12.46 5.83
CA ALA A 107 0.01 -11.57 5.80
C ALA A 107 1.06 -11.93 6.87
N ARG A 108 0.63 -12.34 8.07
CA ARG A 108 1.53 -12.84 9.12
C ARG A 108 2.33 -14.07 8.69
N GLU A 109 1.76 -14.94 7.88
CA GLU A 109 2.49 -16.10 7.34
C GLU A 109 3.67 -15.65 6.46
N ILE A 110 3.49 -14.58 5.67
CA ILE A 110 4.58 -13.98 4.87
C ILE A 110 5.68 -13.44 5.78
N VAL A 111 5.28 -12.66 6.79
CA VAL A 111 6.20 -12.07 7.77
C VAL A 111 7.02 -13.15 8.48
N THR A 112 6.33 -14.19 8.95
CA THR A 112 6.95 -15.32 9.65
C THR A 112 7.95 -16.04 8.75
N ALA A 113 7.56 -16.36 7.52
CA ALA A 113 8.44 -17.04 6.57
C ALA A 113 9.69 -16.21 6.24
N CYS A 114 9.54 -14.90 5.98
CA CYS A 114 10.70 -14.03 5.71
C CYS A 114 11.64 -13.95 6.91
N ARG A 115 11.11 -13.88 8.13
CA ARG A 115 11.91 -13.88 9.37
C ARG A 115 12.66 -15.21 9.56
N GLU A 116 11.97 -16.33 9.46
CA GLU A 116 12.55 -17.68 9.63
C GLU A 116 13.67 -17.95 8.59
N GLU A 117 13.48 -17.46 7.38
CA GLU A 117 14.43 -17.64 6.30
C GLU A 117 15.56 -16.58 6.28
N GLY A 118 15.47 -15.57 7.16
CA GLY A 118 16.47 -14.50 7.28
C GLY A 118 16.55 -13.60 6.05
N VAL A 119 15.41 -13.38 5.37
CA VAL A 119 15.31 -12.48 4.22
C VAL A 119 14.51 -11.24 4.55
N SER A 120 14.82 -10.13 3.87
CA SER A 120 14.09 -8.87 4.05
C SER A 120 12.71 -8.93 3.41
N LEU A 121 11.72 -8.29 4.05
CA LEU A 121 10.39 -8.07 3.54
C LEU A 121 10.12 -6.57 3.44
N PHE A 122 9.67 -6.09 2.28
CA PHE A 122 9.21 -4.73 2.06
C PHE A 122 7.82 -4.73 1.45
N LEU A 123 7.00 -3.78 1.87
CA LEU A 123 5.67 -3.53 1.30
C LEU A 123 5.66 -2.19 0.58
N ILE A 124 5.06 -2.14 -0.60
CA ILE A 124 4.95 -0.91 -1.38
C ILE A 124 3.78 -0.08 -0.86
N TYR A 125 4.12 1.00 -0.14
CA TYR A 125 3.21 2.08 0.26
C TYR A 125 3.77 3.41 -0.24
N GLN A 126 3.80 3.58 -1.55
CA GLN A 126 4.44 4.70 -2.24
C GLN A 126 3.87 6.08 -1.85
N MET A 127 2.66 6.15 -1.29
CA MET A 127 2.04 7.40 -0.86
C MET A 127 2.76 8.05 0.33
N ARG A 128 3.45 7.27 1.16
CA ARG A 128 4.31 7.78 2.25
C ARG A 128 5.49 8.62 1.72
N TYR A 129 5.85 8.45 0.44
CA TYR A 129 7.01 9.04 -0.21
C TYR A 129 6.69 10.31 -1.00
N THR A 130 5.45 10.78 -0.97
CA THR A 130 5.07 12.08 -1.54
C THR A 130 5.62 13.23 -0.71
N GLU A 131 5.88 14.37 -1.35
CA GLU A 131 6.37 15.56 -0.65
C GLU A 131 5.35 16.05 0.39
N ALA A 132 4.06 16.04 0.04
CA ALA A 132 2.99 16.44 0.94
C ALA A 132 2.89 15.54 2.18
N ALA A 133 2.98 14.20 2.01
CA ALA A 133 2.96 13.27 3.14
C ALA A 133 4.17 13.46 4.06
N ARG A 134 5.38 13.63 3.50
CA ARG A 134 6.60 13.88 4.29
C ARG A 134 6.53 15.20 5.04
N LYS A 135 6.02 16.28 4.43
CA LYS A 135 5.81 17.58 5.10
C LYS A 135 4.81 17.47 6.24
N LEU A 136 3.66 16.82 6.01
CA LEU A 136 2.66 16.64 7.06
C LEU A 136 3.20 15.74 8.19
N LYS A 137 3.96 14.69 7.87
CA LYS A 137 4.61 13.84 8.87
C LYS A 137 5.58 14.64 9.74
N ALA A 138 6.43 15.45 9.10
CA ALA A 138 7.38 16.31 9.81
C ALA A 138 6.68 17.33 10.73
N ALA A 139 5.58 17.95 10.29
CA ALA A 139 4.80 18.89 11.09
C ALA A 139 4.14 18.20 12.29
N VAL A 140 3.63 16.98 12.12
CA VAL A 140 3.07 16.18 13.23
C VAL A 140 4.16 15.82 14.24
N GLU A 141 5.32 15.35 13.78
CA GLU A 141 6.44 14.96 14.64
C GLU A 141 7.08 16.15 15.37
N ALA A 142 7.11 17.31 14.73
CA ALA A 142 7.57 18.56 15.35
C ALA A 142 6.55 19.14 16.37
N GLY A 143 5.32 18.59 16.41
CA GLY A 143 4.26 19.07 17.31
C GLY A 143 3.62 20.37 16.86
N GLU A 144 3.79 20.79 15.60
CA GLU A 144 3.22 22.02 15.03
C GLU A 144 1.70 22.01 15.04
N LEU A 145 1.08 20.84 14.84
CA LEU A 145 -0.37 20.66 14.92
C LEU A 145 -0.87 20.49 16.37
N GLY A 146 0.03 20.38 17.34
CA GLY A 146 -0.33 20.05 18.72
C GLY A 146 -0.83 18.61 18.87
N ARG A 147 -1.70 18.32 19.85
CA ARG A 147 -2.30 17.00 20.02
C ARG A 147 -3.33 16.76 18.91
N ILE A 148 -3.19 15.66 18.16
CA ILE A 148 -4.16 15.29 17.12
C ILE A 148 -5.51 14.97 17.75
N MET A 149 -6.57 15.53 17.20
CA MET A 149 -7.95 15.38 17.67
C MET A 149 -8.83 14.61 16.68
N LEU A 150 -8.66 14.89 15.37
CA LEU A 150 -9.53 14.32 14.34
C LEU A 150 -8.77 14.06 13.07
N VAL A 151 -9.06 12.92 12.44
CA VAL A 151 -8.54 12.52 11.11
C VAL A 151 -9.72 12.25 10.19
N ASN A 152 -9.77 12.92 9.04
CA ASN A 152 -10.79 12.70 8.02
C ASN A 152 -10.17 12.06 6.80
N VAL A 153 -10.74 10.93 6.37
CA VAL A 153 -10.34 10.17 5.19
C VAL A 153 -11.49 10.15 4.19
N ILE A 154 -11.28 10.69 3.02
CA ILE A 154 -12.25 10.67 1.91
C ILE A 154 -11.59 10.06 0.69
N ASP A 155 -12.15 8.96 0.20
CA ASP A 155 -11.65 8.20 -0.94
C ASP A 155 -12.81 7.73 -1.83
N ASN A 156 -13.50 8.69 -2.43
CA ASN A 156 -14.68 8.44 -3.24
C ASN A 156 -14.32 8.51 -4.72
N GLU A 157 -13.80 7.42 -5.23
CA GLU A 157 -13.42 7.24 -6.62
C GLU A 157 -14.60 6.74 -7.48
N TYR A 158 -14.40 6.77 -8.78
CA TYR A 158 -15.24 6.08 -9.74
C TYR A 158 -14.42 5.04 -10.52
N ARG A 159 -14.92 3.84 -10.58
CA ARG A 159 -14.45 2.81 -11.50
C ARG A 159 -15.59 2.42 -12.43
N ALA A 160 -15.35 2.51 -13.72
CA ALA A 160 -16.32 2.04 -14.72
C ALA A 160 -16.48 0.52 -14.64
N PRO A 161 -17.62 -0.07 -15.07
CA PRO A 161 -17.85 -1.51 -15.04
C PRO A 161 -16.75 -2.32 -15.74
N GLU A 162 -16.12 -1.75 -16.77
CA GLU A 162 -15.02 -2.36 -17.52
C GLU A 162 -13.77 -2.59 -16.67
N TYR A 163 -13.59 -1.83 -15.59
CA TYR A 163 -12.50 -2.05 -14.65
C TYR A 163 -12.58 -3.42 -14.00
N TYR A 164 -13.79 -3.85 -13.63
CA TYR A 164 -14.03 -5.15 -13.00
C TYR A 164 -14.09 -6.29 -14.03
N SER A 165 -14.65 -6.07 -15.22
CA SER A 165 -14.78 -7.10 -16.24
C SER A 165 -13.48 -7.40 -17.00
N ARG A 166 -12.50 -6.49 -16.99
CA ARG A 166 -11.23 -6.65 -17.71
C ARG A 166 -10.37 -7.80 -17.15
N ASP A 167 -10.36 -7.97 -15.84
CA ASP A 167 -9.53 -8.94 -15.14
C ASP A 167 -10.40 -9.78 -14.21
N ALA A 168 -10.51 -11.09 -14.46
CA ALA A 168 -11.43 -12.00 -13.77
C ALA A 168 -11.21 -12.13 -12.23
N TRP A 169 -10.11 -11.61 -11.71
CA TRP A 169 -9.83 -11.62 -10.27
C TRP A 169 -10.41 -10.43 -9.53
N ARG A 170 -10.72 -9.33 -10.28
CA ARG A 170 -11.27 -8.12 -9.67
C ARG A 170 -12.68 -8.33 -9.18
N GLY A 171 -13.01 -7.68 -8.07
CA GLY A 171 -14.30 -7.81 -7.41
C GLY A 171 -14.57 -9.18 -6.77
N THR A 172 -13.56 -10.08 -6.73
CA THR A 172 -13.71 -11.41 -6.12
C THR A 172 -13.09 -11.46 -4.71
N ARG A 173 -13.75 -12.17 -3.80
CA ARG A 173 -13.24 -12.35 -2.43
C ARG A 173 -11.98 -13.21 -2.39
N GLU A 174 -11.87 -14.17 -3.29
CA GLU A 174 -10.74 -15.12 -3.32
C GLU A 174 -9.42 -14.44 -3.72
N PHE A 175 -9.45 -13.57 -4.74
CA PHE A 175 -8.22 -13.02 -5.32
C PHE A 175 -8.00 -11.55 -5.00
N GLU A 176 -9.04 -10.73 -4.93
CA GLU A 176 -8.91 -9.32 -4.54
C GLU A 176 -8.97 -9.15 -3.02
N GLY A 177 -9.75 -10.00 -2.31
CA GLY A 177 -9.87 -10.04 -0.87
C GLY A 177 -10.88 -9.03 -0.31
N GLY A 178 -11.19 -8.01 -1.08
CA GLY A 178 -12.09 -6.92 -0.77
C GLY A 178 -12.22 -6.00 -1.96
N GLY A 179 -13.05 -4.98 -1.86
CA GLY A 179 -13.29 -4.02 -2.92
C GLY A 179 -12.53 -2.71 -2.73
N CYS A 180 -13.28 -1.61 -2.64
CA CYS A 180 -12.70 -0.25 -2.52
C CYS A 180 -11.75 -0.09 -1.33
N LEU A 181 -12.03 -0.73 -0.19
CA LEU A 181 -11.16 -0.68 1.00
C LEU A 181 -9.81 -1.33 0.74
N MET A 182 -9.82 -2.51 0.13
CA MET A 182 -8.61 -3.33 -0.06
C MET A 182 -7.74 -2.80 -1.19
N THR A 183 -8.33 -2.31 -2.27
CA THR A 183 -7.59 -1.96 -3.49
C THR A 183 -7.27 -0.47 -3.59
N GLN A 184 -8.21 0.41 -3.27
CA GLN A 184 -8.03 1.86 -3.35
C GLN A 184 -7.66 2.46 -2.00
N THR A 185 -8.56 2.39 -1.05
CA THR A 185 -8.47 3.11 0.23
C THR A 185 -7.36 2.59 1.15
N THR A 186 -6.82 1.40 0.90
CA THR A 186 -5.68 0.86 1.65
C THR A 186 -4.51 1.86 1.73
N HIS A 187 -4.28 2.66 0.69
CA HIS A 187 -3.27 3.73 0.70
C HIS A 187 -3.57 4.82 1.73
N LEU A 188 -4.84 5.25 1.82
CA LEU A 188 -5.24 6.27 2.79
C LEU A 188 -5.35 5.73 4.21
N LEU A 189 -5.76 4.46 4.37
CA LEU A 189 -5.77 3.79 5.68
C LEU A 189 -4.35 3.66 6.23
N ASP A 190 -3.40 3.31 5.37
CA ASP A 190 -1.98 3.29 5.70
C ASP A 190 -1.48 4.69 6.06
N LEU A 191 -1.73 5.66 5.19
CA LEU A 191 -1.22 7.02 5.35
C LEU A 191 -1.80 7.72 6.59
N ALA A 192 -3.09 7.51 6.90
CA ALA A 192 -3.72 8.05 8.10
C ALA A 192 -3.04 7.54 9.36
N GLN A 193 -2.73 6.25 9.43
CA GLN A 193 -2.04 5.65 10.58
C GLN A 193 -0.55 6.03 10.62
N PHE A 194 0.11 6.13 9.48
CA PHE A 194 1.48 6.63 9.38
C PHE A 194 1.62 8.06 9.91
N LEU A 195 0.63 8.92 9.64
CA LEU A 195 0.65 10.33 10.03
C LEU A 195 0.17 10.57 11.46
N ALA A 196 -0.96 9.97 11.84
CA ALA A 196 -1.64 10.27 13.10
C ALA A 196 -1.46 9.21 14.19
N GLY A 197 -0.75 8.12 13.90
CA GLY A 197 -0.60 6.97 14.78
C GLY A 197 -1.64 5.88 14.52
N PRO A 198 -1.49 4.72 15.15
CA PRO A 198 -2.32 3.55 14.87
C PRO A 198 -3.78 3.73 15.33
N VAL A 199 -4.69 3.14 14.57
CA VAL A 199 -6.10 3.01 14.96
C VAL A 199 -6.23 1.90 16.00
N ASP A 200 -7.11 2.10 16.97
CA ASP A 200 -7.38 1.16 18.06
C ASP A 200 -8.66 0.36 17.80
N SER A 201 -9.71 1.03 17.28
CA SER A 201 -10.97 0.39 16.96
C SER A 201 -11.72 1.11 15.83
N ALA A 202 -12.61 0.37 15.16
CA ALA A 202 -13.49 0.89 14.11
C ALA A 202 -14.95 0.45 14.32
N PHE A 203 -15.90 1.31 13.94
CA PHE A 203 -17.30 0.97 13.71
C PHE A 203 -17.68 1.34 12.29
N ALA A 204 -18.20 0.39 11.51
CA ALA A 204 -18.31 0.54 10.07
C ALA A 204 -19.57 -0.08 9.46
N HIS A 205 -19.89 0.38 8.26
CA HIS A 205 -20.83 -0.25 7.34
C HIS A 205 -20.18 -0.37 5.97
N VAL A 206 -20.29 -1.54 5.35
CA VAL A 206 -19.83 -1.81 3.99
C VAL A 206 -20.98 -2.40 3.16
N THR A 207 -21.02 -2.08 1.88
CA THR A 207 -22.04 -2.60 0.96
C THR A 207 -21.54 -2.56 -0.48
N THR A 208 -22.16 -3.38 -1.33
CA THR A 208 -22.05 -3.29 -2.78
C THR A 208 -23.25 -2.51 -3.29
N ALA A 209 -23.04 -1.24 -3.67
CA ALA A 209 -24.11 -0.31 -3.98
C ALA A 209 -24.44 -0.19 -5.47
N LEU A 210 -23.45 -0.37 -6.35
CA LEU A 210 -23.58 -0.11 -7.77
C LEU A 210 -23.09 -1.28 -8.65
N HIS A 211 -21.91 -1.83 -8.38
CA HIS A 211 -21.28 -2.81 -9.28
C HIS A 211 -21.78 -4.23 -9.02
N ASP A 212 -21.76 -5.06 -10.07
CA ASP A 212 -22.05 -6.50 -9.96
C ASP A 212 -20.74 -7.26 -9.61
N ILE A 213 -20.36 -7.21 -8.33
CA ILE A 213 -19.14 -7.79 -7.77
C ILE A 213 -19.43 -8.47 -6.42
N GLU A 214 -18.55 -9.36 -5.97
CA GLU A 214 -18.69 -10.06 -4.68
C GLU A 214 -18.26 -9.19 -3.48
N THR A 215 -17.44 -8.18 -3.74
CA THR A 215 -16.83 -7.31 -2.73
C THR A 215 -17.58 -5.98 -2.62
N GLU A 216 -17.19 -5.14 -1.67
CA GLU A 216 -17.82 -3.84 -1.48
C GLU A 216 -17.29 -2.79 -2.48
N ASP A 217 -18.17 -1.88 -2.89
CA ASP A 217 -17.84 -0.68 -3.64
C ASP A 217 -18.15 0.62 -2.86
N LEU A 218 -18.64 0.46 -1.62
CA LEU A 218 -18.94 1.55 -0.71
C LEU A 218 -18.71 1.14 0.73
N ALA A 219 -17.98 1.96 1.48
CA ALA A 219 -17.72 1.79 2.91
C ALA A 219 -17.72 3.12 3.64
N VAL A 220 -18.22 3.13 4.88
CA VAL A 220 -18.10 4.24 5.83
C VAL A 220 -17.67 3.71 7.19
N ALA A 221 -16.81 4.45 7.90
CA ALA A 221 -16.40 4.08 9.24
C ALA A 221 -16.15 5.29 10.14
N THR A 222 -16.33 5.07 11.44
CA THR A 222 -15.77 5.89 12.51
C THR A 222 -14.59 5.15 13.14
N LEU A 223 -13.51 5.87 13.42
CA LEU A 223 -12.25 5.33 13.90
C LEU A 223 -11.90 5.92 15.26
N LYS A 224 -11.28 5.14 16.12
CA LYS A 224 -10.65 5.62 17.34
C LYS A 224 -9.17 5.26 17.30
N PHE A 225 -8.33 6.27 17.39
CA PHE A 225 -6.88 6.11 17.40
C PHE A 225 -6.37 5.81 18.82
N ALA A 226 -5.26 5.10 18.92
CA ALA A 226 -4.63 4.75 20.19
C ALA A 226 -4.20 5.98 21.03
N ASN A 227 -3.92 7.11 20.37
CA ASN A 227 -3.61 8.39 21.04
C ASN A 227 -4.85 9.19 21.48
N GLY A 228 -6.05 8.62 21.30
CA GLY A 228 -7.33 9.22 21.68
C GLY A 228 -7.96 10.13 20.62
N ALA A 229 -7.32 10.33 19.46
CA ALA A 229 -7.92 11.02 18.33
C ALA A 229 -9.11 10.20 17.77
N LEU A 230 -10.08 10.90 17.19
CA LEU A 230 -11.18 10.28 16.46
C LEU A 230 -10.93 10.36 14.96
N GLY A 231 -11.62 9.53 14.19
CA GLY A 231 -11.56 9.57 12.74
C GLY A 231 -12.88 9.25 12.08
N VAL A 232 -13.03 9.73 10.86
CA VAL A 232 -14.12 9.34 9.96
C VAL A 232 -13.53 8.98 8.62
N MET A 233 -14.13 7.97 7.97
CA MET A 233 -13.71 7.50 6.66
C MET A 233 -14.92 7.26 5.78
N SER A 234 -14.82 7.69 4.51
CA SER A 234 -15.68 7.23 3.42
C SER A 234 -14.81 6.71 2.28
N SER A 235 -15.22 5.59 1.71
CA SER A 235 -14.55 4.91 0.59
C SER A 235 -15.58 4.46 -0.43
N SER A 236 -15.34 4.71 -1.70
CA SER A 236 -16.20 4.20 -2.77
C SER A 236 -15.46 4.10 -4.09
N THR A 237 -15.87 3.14 -4.93
CA THR A 237 -15.57 3.10 -6.35
C THR A 237 -16.80 3.37 -7.22
N ALA A 238 -17.91 3.76 -6.61
CA ALA A 238 -19.20 4.02 -7.25
C ALA A 238 -19.55 5.52 -7.34
N ALA A 239 -18.68 6.42 -6.88
CA ALA A 239 -18.95 7.86 -6.84
C ALA A 239 -18.72 8.50 -8.22
N PHE A 240 -19.80 8.86 -8.94
CA PHE A 240 -19.71 9.60 -10.20
C PHE A 240 -20.40 10.97 -10.10
N PRO A 241 -19.71 12.08 -10.45
CA PRO A 241 -18.28 12.15 -10.71
C PRO A 241 -17.42 11.85 -9.47
N ALA A 242 -16.21 11.32 -9.69
CA ALA A 242 -15.30 11.01 -8.60
C ALA A 242 -14.92 12.28 -7.81
N GLN A 243 -14.73 12.11 -6.51
CA GLN A 243 -14.13 13.13 -5.66
C GLN A 243 -12.62 12.91 -5.60
N ARG A 244 -11.86 13.99 -5.38
CA ARG A 244 -10.42 13.82 -5.11
C ARG A 244 -10.23 13.18 -3.73
N HIS A 245 -9.22 12.34 -3.63
CA HIS A 245 -8.77 11.82 -2.34
C HIS A 245 -8.43 12.96 -1.41
N MET A 246 -8.82 12.84 -0.15
CA MET A 246 -8.55 13.86 0.85
C MET A 246 -8.23 13.21 2.20
N LEU A 247 -7.11 13.61 2.77
CA LEU A 247 -6.72 13.27 4.13
C LEU A 247 -6.47 14.55 4.91
N THR A 248 -7.26 14.79 5.94
CA THR A 248 -7.13 15.95 6.84
C THR A 248 -6.74 15.48 8.23
N VAL A 249 -5.68 16.07 8.77
CA VAL A 249 -5.25 15.89 10.16
C VAL A 249 -5.50 17.19 10.91
N ILE A 250 -6.30 17.13 11.97
CA ILE A 250 -6.71 18.28 12.80
C ILE A 250 -6.15 18.09 14.20
N GLY A 251 -5.31 19.01 14.60
CA GLY A 251 -4.75 19.07 15.95
C GLY A 251 -5.25 20.26 16.76
N THR A 252 -4.78 20.37 18.00
CA THR A 252 -5.17 21.46 18.93
C THR A 252 -4.57 22.80 18.55
N LYS A 253 -3.54 22.84 17.70
CA LYS A 253 -2.82 24.04 17.30
C LYS A 253 -2.87 24.31 15.80
N GLY A 254 -3.24 23.31 15.00
CA GLY A 254 -3.23 23.47 13.56
C GLY A 254 -3.96 22.37 12.83
N THR A 255 -4.19 22.58 11.53
CA THR A 255 -4.83 21.65 10.61
C THR A 255 -4.03 21.59 9.32
N MET A 256 -3.85 20.37 8.77
CA MET A 256 -3.29 20.19 7.43
C MET A 256 -4.13 19.19 6.64
N THR A 257 -4.32 19.49 5.35
CA THR A 257 -5.05 18.63 4.42
C THR A 257 -4.17 18.36 3.21
N ILE A 258 -3.98 17.08 2.90
CA ILE A 258 -3.46 16.62 1.62
C ILE A 258 -4.61 16.21 0.72
N ASN A 259 -4.51 16.60 -0.57
CA ASN A 259 -5.53 16.33 -1.59
C ASN A 259 -4.86 15.92 -2.90
N GLY A 260 -5.72 15.52 -3.84
CA GLY A 260 -5.29 15.02 -5.13
C GLY A 260 -4.61 13.67 -4.97
N GLU A 261 -3.72 13.31 -5.84
CA GLU A 261 -2.96 12.06 -5.74
C GLU A 261 -1.89 12.09 -4.64
N TYR A 262 -2.23 12.72 -3.48
CA TYR A 262 -1.40 12.84 -2.27
C TYR A 262 -0.15 13.72 -2.43
N ASP A 263 -0.04 14.47 -3.53
CA ASP A 263 1.15 15.28 -3.83
C ASP A 263 1.01 16.75 -3.44
N GLN A 264 -0.17 17.18 -2.95
CA GLN A 264 -0.44 18.59 -2.66
C GLN A 264 -1.00 18.79 -1.27
N ILE A 265 -0.43 19.75 -0.55
CA ILE A 265 -1.04 20.32 0.65
C ILE A 265 -1.99 21.43 0.18
N VAL A 266 -3.30 21.22 0.33
CA VAL A 266 -4.31 22.19 -0.12
C VAL A 266 -4.78 23.10 0.99
N PHE A 267 -4.49 22.75 2.24
CA PHE A 267 -4.76 23.57 3.41
C PHE A 267 -3.70 23.31 4.47
N ALA A 268 -3.11 24.37 5.00
CA ALA A 268 -2.28 24.31 6.19
C ALA A 268 -2.53 25.58 7.01
N GLY A 269 -2.66 25.44 8.31
CA GLY A 269 -2.82 26.57 9.21
C GLY A 269 -2.50 26.18 10.64
N THR A 270 -1.75 27.04 11.32
CA THR A 270 -1.46 26.94 12.75
C THR A 270 -1.93 28.20 13.46
N ASP A 271 -2.01 28.14 14.78
CA ASP A 271 -2.34 29.29 15.61
C ASP A 271 -1.22 30.37 15.63
N GLU A 272 0.00 30.00 15.23
CA GLU A 272 1.17 30.88 15.18
C GLU A 272 1.40 31.52 13.81
N ASP A 273 1.24 30.74 12.73
CA ASP A 273 1.64 31.12 11.37
C ASP A 273 0.48 31.64 10.49
N GLY A 274 -0.75 31.58 10.98
CA GLY A 274 -1.93 31.88 10.19
C GLY A 274 -2.32 30.78 9.19
N ILE A 275 -3.23 31.11 8.27
CA ILE A 275 -3.77 30.13 7.32
C ILE A 275 -3.12 30.31 5.96
N THR A 276 -2.49 29.26 5.46
CA THR A 276 -2.07 29.16 4.06
C THR A 276 -3.05 28.22 3.34
N ILE A 277 -3.75 28.75 2.34
CA ILE A 277 -4.57 27.96 1.43
C ILE A 277 -3.84 27.95 0.11
N ASP A 278 -3.24 26.81 -0.23
CA ASP A 278 -2.67 26.62 -1.54
C ASP A 278 -3.74 25.94 -2.42
N THR A 279 -4.50 26.76 -3.15
CA THR A 279 -5.39 26.26 -4.19
C THR A 279 -4.61 26.29 -5.51
N PRO A 280 -4.12 25.14 -6.00
CA PRO A 280 -3.43 25.10 -7.27
C PRO A 280 -4.32 25.66 -8.40
N GLU A 281 -3.74 26.49 -9.29
CA GLU A 281 -4.40 26.87 -10.54
C GLU A 281 -4.80 25.60 -11.28
N GLY A 282 -6.07 25.51 -11.67
CA GLY A 282 -6.61 24.32 -12.34
C GLY A 282 -7.19 23.27 -11.43
N PHE A 283 -7.70 23.63 -10.24
CA PHE A 283 -8.50 22.75 -9.42
C PHE A 283 -9.67 22.19 -10.25
N SER A 284 -9.46 21.03 -10.86
CA SER A 284 -10.50 20.25 -11.52
C SER A 284 -10.73 18.99 -10.69
N PHE A 285 -11.97 18.57 -10.60
CA PHE A 285 -12.28 17.23 -10.13
C PHE A 285 -11.59 16.27 -11.09
N GLY A 286 -10.52 15.59 -10.61
CA GLY A 286 -9.68 14.76 -11.46
C GLY A 286 -10.46 13.57 -11.99
N ASP A 287 -10.16 13.18 -13.22
CA ASP A 287 -10.59 11.90 -13.76
C ASP A 287 -9.69 10.82 -13.14
N THR A 288 -10.21 10.10 -12.15
CA THR A 288 -9.54 8.95 -11.53
C THR A 288 -9.80 7.64 -12.29
N ALA A 289 -10.42 7.73 -13.46
CA ALA A 289 -10.88 6.58 -14.23
C ALA A 289 -9.74 5.69 -14.75
N ASP A 290 -8.57 6.27 -15.03
CA ASP A 290 -7.41 5.53 -15.55
C ASP A 290 -6.19 5.64 -14.60
N PRO A 291 -5.93 4.62 -13.77
CA PRO A 291 -4.80 4.60 -12.85
C PRO A 291 -3.42 4.59 -13.55
N ARG A 292 -3.35 4.38 -14.88
CA ARG A 292 -2.09 4.46 -15.63
C ARG A 292 -1.57 5.89 -15.78
N THR A 293 -2.40 6.88 -15.52
CA THR A 293 -2.01 8.30 -15.58
C THR A 293 -1.35 8.80 -14.30
N PHE A 294 -1.30 7.99 -13.26
CA PHE A 294 -0.75 8.38 -11.97
C PHE A 294 0.78 8.52 -12.02
N PRO A 295 1.35 9.52 -11.32
CA PRO A 295 2.79 9.70 -11.25
C PRO A 295 3.50 8.47 -10.65
N THR A 296 4.56 8.01 -11.33
CA THR A 296 5.32 6.81 -10.91
C THR A 296 6.57 7.14 -10.10
N LEU A 297 6.98 8.40 -10.05
CA LEU A 297 8.21 8.86 -9.37
C LEU A 297 8.29 8.43 -7.89
N ARG A 298 7.16 8.37 -7.19
CA ARG A 298 7.09 7.92 -5.81
C ARG A 298 7.46 6.43 -5.63
N HIS A 299 7.15 5.59 -6.61
CA HIS A 299 7.64 4.19 -6.64
C HIS A 299 9.15 4.15 -6.78
N ARG A 300 9.74 4.98 -7.67
CA ARG A 300 11.19 5.12 -7.79
C ARG A 300 11.83 5.49 -6.46
N THR A 301 11.28 6.48 -5.76
CA THR A 301 11.81 6.92 -4.46
C THR A 301 11.79 5.77 -3.45
N GLN A 302 10.69 5.03 -3.34
CA GLN A 302 10.63 3.89 -2.44
C GLN A 302 11.56 2.75 -2.86
N LEU A 303 11.61 2.41 -4.14
CA LEU A 303 12.53 1.40 -4.65
C LEU A 303 14.01 1.76 -4.41
N GLN A 304 14.36 3.07 -4.46
CA GLN A 304 15.70 3.52 -4.12
C GLN A 304 16.00 3.25 -2.64
N GLU A 305 15.09 3.61 -1.72
CA GLU A 305 15.28 3.35 -0.29
C GLU A 305 15.36 1.85 0.03
N ILE A 306 14.56 1.03 -0.64
CA ILE A 306 14.63 -0.44 -0.52
C ILE A 306 16.00 -0.95 -0.98
N THR A 307 16.48 -0.48 -2.14
CA THR A 307 17.77 -0.89 -2.69
C THR A 307 18.93 -0.44 -1.79
N ASP A 308 18.87 0.78 -1.27
CA ASP A 308 19.86 1.31 -0.32
C ASP A 308 19.87 0.48 0.98
N SER A 309 18.73 0.06 1.49
CA SER A 309 18.59 -0.81 2.66
C SER A 309 19.28 -2.16 2.46
N PHE A 310 19.18 -2.76 1.27
CA PHE A 310 19.93 -3.97 0.95
C PHE A 310 21.45 -3.75 0.97
N HIS A 311 21.92 -2.61 0.44
CA HIS A 311 23.36 -2.27 0.46
C HIS A 311 23.87 -2.02 1.87
N GLU A 312 23.06 -1.47 2.76
CA GLU A 312 23.39 -1.21 4.16
C GLU A 312 23.28 -2.44 5.05
N GLY A 313 22.74 -3.55 4.52
CA GLY A 313 22.51 -4.79 5.26
C GLY A 313 21.42 -4.62 6.34
N LYS A 314 20.56 -3.61 6.18
CA LYS A 314 19.41 -3.40 7.07
C LYS A 314 18.28 -4.31 6.62
N PRO A 315 17.78 -5.18 7.48
CA PRO A 315 16.57 -5.95 7.17
C PRO A 315 15.39 -4.98 7.05
N GLY A 316 14.57 -5.13 6.01
CA GLY A 316 13.32 -4.37 5.85
C GLY A 316 12.28 -4.67 6.94
N ALA A 317 12.61 -5.58 7.83
CA ALA A 317 11.76 -6.07 8.90
C ALA A 317 11.60 -5.12 10.09
N GLU A 318 12.35 -4.02 10.16
CA GLU A 318 12.23 -3.06 11.27
C GLU A 318 10.84 -2.41 11.36
N ASN A 319 10.07 -2.41 10.24
CA ASN A 319 8.74 -1.81 10.16
C ASN A 319 7.64 -2.81 9.76
N VAL A 320 7.85 -4.11 9.95
CA VAL A 320 6.85 -5.12 9.55
C VAL A 320 5.53 -4.96 10.29
N ALA A 321 5.57 -4.54 11.58
CA ALA A 321 4.35 -4.23 12.33
C ALA A 321 3.51 -3.15 11.62
N ASP A 322 4.16 -2.12 11.09
CA ASP A 322 3.48 -1.05 10.36
C ASP A 322 2.83 -1.54 9.06
N TYR A 323 3.39 -2.58 8.43
CA TYR A 323 2.82 -3.13 7.18
C TYR A 323 1.49 -3.85 7.39
N LEU A 324 1.23 -4.32 8.61
CA LEU A 324 0.01 -5.04 8.96
C LEU A 324 -1.12 -4.10 9.43
N GLU A 325 -0.81 -2.86 9.85
CA GLU A 325 -1.78 -1.95 10.45
C GLU A 325 -2.97 -1.63 9.52
N ALA A 326 -2.72 -1.41 8.23
CA ALA A 326 -3.79 -1.17 7.27
C ALA A 326 -4.68 -2.41 7.08
N LEU A 327 -4.10 -3.62 7.10
CA LEU A 327 -4.86 -4.87 7.00
C LEU A 327 -5.66 -5.15 8.27
N TYR A 328 -5.09 -4.93 9.48
CA TYR A 328 -5.85 -5.04 10.72
C TYR A 328 -7.06 -4.12 10.73
N LEU A 329 -6.87 -2.87 10.28
CA LEU A 329 -7.97 -1.92 10.19
C LEU A 329 -9.02 -2.36 9.16
N THR A 330 -8.60 -2.87 8.02
CA THR A 330 -9.52 -3.39 6.99
C THR A 330 -10.31 -4.60 7.50
N ASP A 331 -9.64 -5.58 8.15
CA ASP A 331 -10.29 -6.74 8.75
C ASP A 331 -11.29 -6.30 9.85
N ALA A 332 -10.92 -5.31 10.69
CA ALA A 332 -11.80 -4.76 11.71
C ALA A 332 -13.03 -4.04 11.12
N ILE A 333 -12.87 -3.32 10.02
CA ILE A 333 -13.98 -2.67 9.30
C ILE A 333 -14.97 -3.72 8.76
N TYR A 334 -14.48 -4.79 8.15
CA TYR A 334 -15.34 -5.86 7.64
C TYR A 334 -16.08 -6.58 8.77
N LEU A 335 -15.38 -6.93 9.84
CA LEU A 335 -16.00 -7.60 10.99
C LEU A 335 -17.02 -6.69 11.69
N SER A 336 -16.69 -5.42 11.85
CA SER A 336 -17.61 -4.42 12.43
C SER A 336 -18.91 -4.31 11.64
N SER A 337 -18.82 -4.26 10.31
CA SER A 337 -20.00 -4.20 9.46
C SER A 337 -20.84 -5.49 9.52
N ALA A 338 -20.17 -6.65 9.61
CA ALA A 338 -20.87 -7.94 9.72
C ALA A 338 -21.59 -8.14 11.04
N GLU A 339 -21.00 -7.67 12.15
CA GLU A 339 -21.51 -7.87 13.51
C GLU A 339 -22.30 -6.68 14.06
N GLY A 340 -22.27 -5.51 13.40
CA GLY A 340 -23.00 -4.31 13.84
C GLY A 340 -22.47 -3.73 15.17
N ARG A 341 -21.18 -3.93 15.47
CA ARG A 341 -20.51 -3.43 16.68
C ARG A 341 -19.18 -2.77 16.37
N ALA A 342 -18.65 -2.00 17.32
CA ALA A 342 -17.26 -1.58 17.26
C ALA A 342 -16.33 -2.80 17.45
N VAL A 343 -15.24 -2.83 16.68
CA VAL A 343 -14.23 -3.90 16.69
C VAL A 343 -12.86 -3.31 16.97
N GLY A 344 -12.17 -3.87 17.95
CA GLY A 344 -10.79 -3.53 18.28
C GLY A 344 -9.81 -4.28 17.38
N LEU A 345 -8.71 -3.63 17.01
CA LEU A 345 -7.70 -4.25 16.16
C LEU A 345 -6.92 -5.36 16.90
N GLU A 346 -6.91 -5.34 18.23
CA GLU A 346 -6.34 -6.41 19.06
C GLU A 346 -7.03 -7.77 18.84
N GLU A 347 -8.30 -7.79 18.43
CA GLU A 347 -9.03 -9.03 18.12
C GLU A 347 -8.36 -9.86 17.01
N PHE A 348 -7.52 -9.22 16.19
CA PHE A 348 -6.76 -9.86 15.11
C PHE A 348 -5.31 -10.19 15.48
N GLY A 349 -4.92 -10.05 16.75
CA GLY A 349 -3.58 -10.38 17.25
C GLY A 349 -2.53 -9.29 17.03
N ARG A 350 -2.94 -8.06 16.72
CA ARG A 350 -2.05 -6.91 16.46
C ARG A 350 -1.01 -6.70 17.56
N ASP A 351 -1.41 -6.79 18.82
CA ASP A 351 -0.51 -6.50 19.95
C ASP A 351 0.59 -7.55 20.09
N ALA A 352 0.28 -8.82 19.79
CA ALA A 352 1.28 -9.90 19.77
C ALA A 352 2.34 -9.66 18.67
N ASP A 353 1.93 -9.17 17.51
CA ASP A 353 2.85 -8.89 16.41
C ASP A 353 3.76 -7.69 16.70
N ARG A 354 3.25 -6.66 17.40
CA ARG A 354 4.06 -5.51 17.85
C ARG A 354 5.14 -5.92 18.86
N VAL A 355 4.81 -6.79 19.79
CA VAL A 355 5.79 -7.31 20.76
C VAL A 355 6.90 -8.07 20.06
N GLN A 356 6.57 -8.92 19.08
CA GLN A 356 7.55 -9.68 18.31
C GLN A 356 8.46 -8.81 17.42
N ALA A 357 7.99 -7.63 17.00
CA ALA A 357 8.79 -6.70 16.21
C ALA A 357 9.84 -5.94 17.03
N ILE A 358 9.65 -5.85 18.35
CA ILE A 358 10.55 -5.14 19.27
C ILE A 358 11.68 -6.06 19.78
N GLU A 359 11.50 -7.37 19.77
CA GLU A 359 12.54 -8.33 20.17
C GLU A 359 13.49 -8.58 18.97
N PRO A 360 14.77 -8.21 19.06
CA PRO A 360 15.74 -8.56 18.03
C PRO A 360 15.93 -10.08 18.00
N ALA A 361 15.93 -10.65 16.81
CA ALA A 361 16.19 -12.07 16.58
C ALA A 361 17.66 -12.43 16.93
#